data_f5895853aeb1a2796057ebc65ea98614
#
_entry.id   f5895853aeb1a2796057ebc65ea98614
#
_cell.length_a   1.000
_cell.length_b   1.000
_cell.length_c   1.000
_cell.angle_alpha   90.00
_cell.angle_beta   90.00
_cell.angle_gamma   90.00
#
_symmetry.space_group_name_H-M   'P 1'
#
loop_
_entity.id
_entity.type
_entity.pdbx_description
1 polymer ?
#
loop_
_entity_poly.entity_id
_entity_poly.type
_entity_poly.pdbx_seq_one_letter_code
_entity_poly.pdbx_strand_id
1 'polypeptide(L)'
;MYMQKGVLDRYTQLNVGQQIQLQSRIEKLISEALKSGDSKKAILDALNWFDLKETNEMIALREEATALGEESNTLFGERNDGLYNLKHDFIGLGWLKRQLERAKIADTKKRDELLTMIVDYENPGEGGFYDNLGTYNIAPHVVIGYPYDHGQPYVSQMLSEGNRPSQRSMHYTQNEDQGLTLHYSGLDKKTSYKIRFTLVRPWYQERYAMRMNQKTESIYANNILLAKDVELPLQMSDFFTYDIPAQATADGELTIRLERAADVGRGDRVSVEQWRNSGGWGTIASEVWLIKKH
;
A
#
# COMPACT_ATOMS: atom_id res chain seq x y z
N MET A 1 -21.39 -11.61 19.53
CA MET A 1 -20.71 -11.46 18.22
C MET A 1 -21.34 -10.39 17.31
N TYR A 2 -22.60 -10.50 16.86
CA TYR A 2 -23.21 -9.46 15.97
C TYR A 2 -23.31 -8.07 16.62
N MET A 3 -23.70 -7.99 17.88
CA MET A 3 -23.76 -6.70 18.60
C MET A 3 -22.38 -6.06 18.71
N GLN A 4 -21.38 -6.82 19.12
CA GLN A 4 -20.00 -6.33 19.19
C GLN A 4 -19.51 -5.81 17.84
N LYS A 5 -19.81 -6.53 16.75
CA LYS A 5 -19.45 -6.07 15.40
C LYS A 5 -20.04 -4.70 15.07
N GLY A 6 -21.30 -4.48 15.37
CA GLY A 6 -21.95 -3.17 15.11
C GLY A 6 -21.31 -2.02 15.89
N VAL A 7 -20.94 -2.27 17.16
CA VAL A 7 -20.21 -1.29 17.98
C VAL A 7 -18.82 -0.99 17.42
N LEU A 8 -18.09 -2.03 17.01
CA LEU A 8 -16.77 -1.90 16.39
C LEU A 8 -16.84 -1.17 15.03
N ASP A 9 -17.83 -1.49 14.22
CA ASP A 9 -18.06 -0.80 12.94
C ASP A 9 -18.28 0.71 13.15
N ARG A 10 -19.08 1.08 14.18
CA ARG A 10 -19.33 2.49 14.51
C ARG A 10 -18.07 3.19 15.02
N TYR A 11 -17.32 2.55 15.91
CA TYR A 11 -16.03 3.09 16.37
C TYR A 11 -15.09 3.34 15.19
N THR A 12 -14.95 2.35 14.29
CA THR A 12 -14.10 2.43 13.11
C THR A 12 -14.50 3.59 12.21
N GLN A 13 -15.82 3.79 11.97
CA GLN A 13 -16.32 4.92 11.18
C GLN A 13 -15.90 6.27 11.76
N LEU A 14 -15.97 6.43 13.08
CA LEU A 14 -15.59 7.67 13.75
C LEU A 14 -14.06 7.88 13.68
N ASN A 15 -13.28 6.85 13.96
CA ASN A 15 -11.83 6.91 13.92
C ASN A 15 -11.32 7.23 12.51
N VAL A 16 -11.77 6.47 11.50
CA VAL A 16 -11.42 6.72 10.10
C VAL A 16 -11.90 8.10 9.64
N GLY A 17 -13.08 8.52 10.08
CA GLY A 17 -13.60 9.86 9.77
C GLY A 17 -12.68 10.98 10.28
N GLN A 18 -12.19 10.88 11.50
CA GLN A 18 -11.21 11.85 12.05
C GLN A 18 -9.90 11.86 11.24
N GLN A 19 -9.41 10.69 10.88
CA GLN A 19 -8.16 10.55 10.12
C GLN A 19 -8.30 11.13 8.71
N ILE A 20 -9.41 10.86 8.01
CA ILE A 20 -9.70 11.44 6.69
C ILE A 20 -9.77 12.97 6.76
N GLN A 21 -10.44 13.52 7.78
CA GLN A 21 -10.51 14.96 7.97
C GLN A 21 -9.15 15.59 8.22
N LEU A 22 -8.32 14.93 9.04
CA LEU A 22 -6.96 15.39 9.30
C LEU A 22 -6.11 15.37 8.02
N GLN A 23 -6.12 14.26 7.29
CA GLN A 23 -5.40 14.13 6.03
C GLN A 23 -5.80 15.23 5.05
N SER A 24 -7.11 15.40 4.78
CA SER A 24 -7.62 16.42 3.87
C SER A 24 -7.25 17.83 4.30
N ARG A 25 -7.26 18.11 5.60
CA ARG A 25 -6.84 19.40 6.15
C ARG A 25 -5.34 19.66 5.92
N ILE A 26 -4.51 18.64 6.11
CA ILE A 26 -3.06 18.72 5.87
C ILE A 26 -2.78 18.93 4.38
N GLU A 27 -3.39 18.12 3.51
CA GLU A 27 -3.21 18.24 2.05
C GLU A 27 -3.59 19.64 1.54
N LYS A 28 -4.70 20.19 2.03
CA LYS A 28 -5.11 21.57 1.70
C LYS A 28 -4.07 22.59 2.16
N LEU A 29 -3.62 22.52 3.43
CA LEU A 29 -2.60 23.41 3.96
C LEU A 29 -1.30 23.36 3.14
N ILE A 30 -0.83 22.16 2.81
CA ILE A 30 0.37 21.96 2.01
C ILE A 30 0.20 22.50 0.58
N SER A 31 -0.95 22.26 -0.06
CA SER A 31 -1.25 22.80 -1.40
C SER A 31 -1.23 24.32 -1.43
N GLU A 32 -1.78 24.97 -0.41
CA GLU A 32 -1.75 26.44 -0.27
C GLU A 32 -0.30 26.94 -0.04
N ALA A 33 0.45 26.23 0.80
CA ALA A 33 1.83 26.59 1.13
C ALA A 33 2.80 26.45 -0.05
N LEU A 34 2.62 25.45 -0.91
CA LEU A 34 3.39 25.30 -2.15
C LEU A 34 3.17 26.49 -3.10
N LYS A 35 1.99 27.08 -3.11
CA LYS A 35 1.67 28.27 -3.93
C LYS A 35 2.20 29.56 -3.34
N SER A 36 2.19 29.71 -2.01
CA SER A 36 2.61 30.92 -1.29
C SER A 36 4.10 30.97 -0.96
N GLY A 37 4.78 29.82 -0.98
CA GLY A 37 6.17 29.69 -0.54
C GLY A 37 6.36 29.50 0.98
N ASP A 38 5.27 29.36 1.76
CA ASP A 38 5.30 29.24 3.23
C ASP A 38 5.41 27.80 3.73
N SER A 39 6.06 26.93 2.97
CA SER A 39 6.14 25.49 3.21
C SER A 39 6.65 25.12 4.61
N LYS A 40 7.63 25.86 5.16
CA LYS A 40 8.18 25.57 6.50
C LYS A 40 7.14 25.73 7.61
N LYS A 41 6.36 26.82 7.57
CA LYS A 41 5.32 27.08 8.55
C LYS A 41 4.22 26.02 8.44
N ALA A 42 3.78 25.71 7.23
CA ALA A 42 2.75 24.72 6.99
C ALA A 42 3.12 23.34 7.52
N ILE A 43 4.39 22.90 7.37
CA ILE A 43 4.87 21.63 7.94
C ILE A 43 4.75 21.62 9.47
N LEU A 44 5.18 22.71 10.14
CA LEU A 44 5.09 22.80 11.60
C LEU A 44 3.65 22.77 12.08
N ASP A 45 2.76 23.53 11.43
CA ASP A 45 1.34 23.54 11.75
C ASP A 45 0.71 22.16 11.54
N ALA A 46 1.01 21.50 10.42
CA ALA A 46 0.54 20.16 10.12
C ALA A 46 1.00 19.14 11.17
N LEU A 47 2.27 19.16 11.55
CA LEU A 47 2.81 18.23 12.55
C LEU A 47 2.15 18.38 13.92
N ASN A 48 1.73 19.59 14.29
CA ASN A 48 1.00 19.84 15.53
C ASN A 48 -0.42 19.28 15.55
N TRP A 49 -0.97 18.90 14.39
CA TRP A 49 -2.35 18.36 14.29
C TRP A 49 -2.44 16.85 14.47
N PHE A 50 -1.31 16.14 14.56
CA PHE A 50 -1.33 14.66 14.68
C PHE A 50 -1.72 14.12 16.07
N ASP A 51 -2.00 14.99 17.05
CA ASP A 51 -2.52 14.58 18.35
C ASP A 51 -4.04 14.32 18.28
N LEU A 52 -4.43 13.28 17.53
CA LEU A 52 -5.82 12.83 17.46
C LEU A 52 -6.19 12.10 18.75
N LYS A 53 -7.26 12.57 19.41
CA LYS A 53 -7.80 11.96 20.63
C LYS A 53 -9.13 11.29 20.32
N GLU A 54 -9.36 10.17 21.00
CA GLU A 54 -10.68 9.56 21.01
C GLU A 54 -11.72 10.56 21.56
N THR A 55 -12.85 10.65 20.90
CA THR A 55 -14.02 11.37 21.46
C THR A 55 -14.65 10.56 22.58
N ASN A 56 -15.49 11.20 23.41
CA ASN A 56 -16.26 10.49 24.44
C ASN A 56 -17.12 9.36 23.85
N GLU A 57 -17.69 9.57 22.66
CA GLU A 57 -18.44 8.53 21.94
C GLU A 57 -17.53 7.35 21.56
N MET A 58 -16.34 7.60 21.06
CA MET A 58 -15.37 6.53 20.73
C MET A 58 -14.92 5.74 21.94
N ILE A 59 -14.68 6.42 23.06
CA ILE A 59 -14.31 5.78 24.32
C ILE A 59 -15.45 4.85 24.78
N ALA A 60 -16.69 5.34 24.82
CA ALA A 60 -17.85 4.54 25.19
C ALA A 60 -18.05 3.31 24.30
N LEU A 61 -17.92 3.48 22.98
CA LEU A 61 -18.04 2.37 22.03
C LEU A 61 -16.93 1.32 22.24
N ARG A 62 -15.71 1.75 22.53
CA ARG A 62 -14.58 0.84 22.81
C ARG A 62 -14.82 0.05 24.10
N GLU A 63 -15.32 0.70 25.14
CA GLU A 63 -15.67 0.05 26.41
C GLU A 63 -16.80 -0.97 26.22
N GLU A 64 -17.87 -0.59 25.48
CA GLU A 64 -18.97 -1.48 25.14
C GLU A 64 -18.48 -2.70 24.30
N ALA A 65 -17.65 -2.47 23.31
CA ALA A 65 -17.08 -3.56 22.49
C ALA A 65 -16.22 -4.51 23.33
N THR A 66 -15.50 -3.98 24.33
CA THR A 66 -14.71 -4.78 25.25
C THR A 66 -15.60 -5.67 26.12
N ALA A 67 -16.64 -5.09 26.73
CA ALA A 67 -17.58 -5.83 27.57
C ALA A 67 -18.31 -6.96 26.79
N LEU A 68 -18.78 -6.65 25.58
CA LEU A 68 -19.38 -7.65 24.69
C LEU A 68 -18.41 -8.77 24.28
N GLY A 69 -17.12 -8.45 24.13
CA GLY A 69 -16.07 -9.42 23.88
C GLY A 69 -15.82 -10.37 25.05
N GLU A 70 -15.76 -9.83 26.25
CA GLU A 70 -15.60 -10.59 27.49
C GLU A 70 -16.80 -11.51 27.75
N GLU A 71 -18.01 -11.02 27.54
CA GLU A 71 -19.23 -11.83 27.61
C GLU A 71 -19.19 -12.98 26.60
N SER A 72 -18.84 -12.69 25.34
CA SER A 72 -18.71 -13.71 24.29
C SER A 72 -17.67 -14.77 24.66
N ASN A 73 -16.51 -14.37 25.18
CA ASN A 73 -15.46 -15.30 25.62
C ASN A 73 -15.94 -16.19 26.77
N THR A 74 -16.71 -15.62 27.70
CA THR A 74 -17.27 -16.37 28.83
C THR A 74 -18.29 -17.41 28.35
N LEU A 75 -19.12 -17.06 27.38
CA LEU A 75 -20.20 -17.94 26.89
C LEU A 75 -19.70 -19.05 25.97
N PHE A 76 -18.70 -18.77 25.16
CA PHE A 76 -18.25 -19.67 24.09
C PHE A 76 -16.86 -20.27 24.31
N GLY A 77 -16.12 -19.81 25.34
CA GLY A 77 -14.76 -20.28 25.63
C GLY A 77 -13.74 -19.93 24.55
N GLU A 78 -14.07 -19.03 23.65
CA GLU A 78 -13.22 -18.60 22.56
C GLU A 78 -12.61 -17.22 22.84
N ARG A 79 -11.38 -17.02 22.42
CA ARG A 79 -10.73 -15.72 22.52
C ARG A 79 -11.25 -14.79 21.45
N ASN A 80 -11.82 -13.65 21.85
CA ASN A 80 -12.29 -12.62 20.95
C ASN A 80 -11.25 -11.52 20.77
N ASP A 81 -10.55 -11.53 19.63
CA ASP A 81 -9.52 -10.56 19.31
C ASP A 81 -10.07 -9.36 18.48
N GLY A 82 -11.39 -9.16 18.46
CA GLY A 82 -12.03 -8.13 17.64
C GLY A 82 -11.54 -6.69 17.91
N LEU A 83 -11.06 -6.42 19.14
CA LEU A 83 -10.46 -5.13 19.48
C LEU A 83 -9.07 -4.90 18.91
N TYR A 84 -8.38 -5.95 18.47
CA TYR A 84 -7.03 -5.84 17.93
C TYR A 84 -6.98 -4.89 16.73
N ASN A 85 -7.97 -4.96 15.85
CA ASN A 85 -8.04 -4.15 14.63
C ASN A 85 -8.32 -2.67 14.89
N LEU A 86 -8.82 -2.29 16.07
CA LEU A 86 -9.10 -0.89 16.41
C LEU A 86 -7.82 -0.07 16.66
N LYS A 87 -6.69 -0.73 16.86
CA LYS A 87 -5.41 -0.09 17.16
C LYS A 87 -4.64 0.33 15.91
N HIS A 88 -5.13 -0.05 14.73
CA HIS A 88 -4.39 0.18 13.50
C HIS A 88 -4.76 1.50 12.84
N ASP A 89 -3.76 2.15 12.30
CA ASP A 89 -3.91 3.35 11.47
C ASP A 89 -4.38 2.95 10.07
N PHE A 90 -5.64 3.21 9.80
CA PHE A 90 -6.28 2.78 8.60
C PHE A 90 -6.15 3.70 7.38
N ILE A 91 -5.56 4.85 7.45
CA ILE A 91 -5.35 5.75 6.31
C ILE A 91 -3.91 6.21 6.13
N GLY A 92 -2.97 5.53 6.75
CA GLY A 92 -1.54 5.78 6.55
C GLY A 92 -1.05 7.10 7.10
N LEU A 93 -1.67 7.64 8.15
CA LEU A 93 -1.21 8.89 8.81
C LEU A 93 0.24 8.80 9.28
N GLY A 94 0.72 7.62 9.64
CA GLY A 94 2.12 7.40 9.98
C GLY A 94 3.06 7.72 8.81
N TRP A 95 2.70 7.35 7.59
CA TRP A 95 3.44 7.74 6.38
C TRP A 95 3.43 9.26 6.19
N LEU A 96 2.25 9.88 6.26
CA LEU A 96 2.07 11.32 6.09
C LEU A 96 2.93 12.11 7.09
N LYS A 97 2.88 11.72 8.37
CA LYS A 97 3.70 12.32 9.43
C LYS A 97 5.20 12.22 9.11
N ARG A 98 5.68 11.02 8.72
CA ARG A 98 7.10 10.84 8.36
C ARG A 98 7.51 11.68 7.16
N GLN A 99 6.68 11.83 6.13
CA GLN A 99 7.02 12.70 5.00
C GLN A 99 7.11 14.16 5.41
N LEU A 100 6.25 14.65 6.29
CA LEU A 100 6.34 16.00 6.87
C LEU A 100 7.60 16.16 7.72
N GLU A 101 7.97 15.18 8.53
CA GLU A 101 9.21 15.19 9.32
C GLU A 101 10.45 15.21 8.40
N ARG A 102 10.48 14.44 7.34
CA ARG A 102 11.52 14.48 6.30
C ARG A 102 11.58 15.85 5.61
N ALA A 103 10.43 16.39 5.23
CA ALA A 103 10.33 17.70 4.59
C ALA A 103 10.79 18.84 5.51
N LYS A 104 10.56 18.74 6.83
CA LYS A 104 10.99 19.72 7.83
C LYS A 104 12.49 19.95 7.81
N ILE A 105 13.29 18.90 7.65
CA ILE A 105 14.76 18.95 7.69
C ILE A 105 15.42 19.05 6.31
N ALA A 106 14.65 18.90 5.23
CA ALA A 106 15.15 18.94 3.86
C ALA A 106 15.50 20.38 3.39
N ASP A 107 16.39 20.48 2.39
CA ASP A 107 16.55 21.71 1.62
C ASP A 107 15.27 22.09 0.88
N THR A 108 15.21 23.30 0.31
CA THR A 108 13.99 23.82 -0.32
C THR A 108 13.49 22.92 -1.46
N LYS A 109 14.39 22.50 -2.35
CA LYS A 109 14.01 21.67 -3.51
C LYS A 109 13.45 20.33 -3.06
N LYS A 110 14.16 19.63 -2.18
CA LYS A 110 13.73 18.32 -1.68
C LYS A 110 12.46 18.42 -0.82
N ARG A 111 12.31 19.50 -0.08
CA ARG A 111 11.08 19.80 0.67
C ARG A 111 9.89 19.91 -0.26
N ASP A 112 9.97 20.73 -1.30
CA ASP A 112 8.87 20.94 -2.23
C ASP A 112 8.52 19.65 -3.01
N GLU A 113 9.53 18.83 -3.37
CA GLU A 113 9.31 17.49 -3.93
C GLU A 113 8.53 16.59 -2.99
N LEU A 114 8.87 16.55 -1.68
CA LEU A 114 8.17 15.73 -0.68
C LEU A 114 6.74 16.23 -0.45
N LEU A 115 6.55 17.54 -0.40
CA LEU A 115 5.23 18.13 -0.21
C LEU A 115 4.33 17.94 -1.45
N THR A 116 4.88 18.09 -2.65
CA THR A 116 4.18 17.78 -3.89
C THR A 116 3.75 16.31 -3.92
N MET A 117 4.62 15.40 -3.51
CA MET A 117 4.28 13.99 -3.41
C MET A 117 3.12 13.72 -2.43
N ILE A 118 2.97 14.52 -1.36
CA ILE A 118 1.83 14.37 -0.44
C ILE A 118 0.52 14.76 -1.12
N VAL A 119 0.48 15.92 -1.80
CA VAL A 119 -0.77 16.45 -2.38
C VAL A 119 -1.14 15.81 -3.72
N ASP A 120 -0.16 15.33 -4.47
CA ASP A 120 -0.33 14.70 -5.79
C ASP A 120 -0.07 13.18 -5.76
N TYR A 121 -0.28 12.55 -4.61
CA TYR A 121 0.12 11.15 -4.40
C TYR A 121 -0.45 10.19 -5.47
N GLU A 122 -1.71 10.31 -5.80
CA GLU A 122 -2.40 9.46 -6.78
C GLU A 122 -2.33 10.01 -8.21
N ASN A 123 -1.75 11.20 -8.38
CA ASN A 123 -1.68 11.86 -9.67
C ASN A 123 -0.39 11.49 -10.42
N PRO A 124 -0.45 10.66 -11.49
CA PRO A 124 0.71 10.32 -12.30
C PRO A 124 1.11 11.42 -13.30
N GLY A 125 0.36 12.51 -13.35
CA GLY A 125 0.47 13.56 -14.35
C GLY A 125 -0.28 13.25 -15.66
N GLU A 126 -0.32 14.23 -16.55
CA GLU A 126 -1.01 14.11 -17.83
C GLU A 126 -0.44 12.97 -18.71
N GLY A 127 -1.32 12.10 -19.20
CA GLY A 127 -0.95 10.93 -19.99
C GLY A 127 -0.30 9.81 -19.20
N GLY A 128 -0.35 9.88 -17.87
CA GLY A 128 0.01 8.79 -16.98
C GLY A 128 -1.20 8.03 -16.45
N PHE A 129 -0.95 6.96 -15.71
CA PHE A 129 -1.97 6.10 -15.11
C PHE A 129 -1.61 5.78 -13.65
N TYR A 130 -2.63 5.70 -12.81
CA TYR A 130 -2.52 5.25 -11.44
C TYR A 130 -3.46 4.09 -11.18
N ASP A 131 -2.93 3.01 -10.63
CA ASP A 131 -3.69 1.82 -10.25
C ASP A 131 -3.54 1.53 -8.76
N ASN A 132 -4.66 1.53 -8.06
CA ASN A 132 -4.75 1.02 -6.70
C ASN A 132 -5.10 -0.46 -6.75
N LEU A 133 -4.09 -1.32 -6.61
CA LEU A 133 -4.24 -2.76 -6.75
C LEU A 133 -5.05 -3.40 -5.60
N GLY A 134 -5.18 -2.71 -4.47
CA GLY A 134 -5.98 -3.17 -3.34
C GLY A 134 -7.49 -2.98 -3.51
N THR A 135 -7.92 -2.27 -4.55
CA THR A 135 -9.33 -2.03 -4.80
C THR A 135 -9.66 -2.42 -6.23
N TYR A 136 -10.22 -3.60 -6.40
CA TYR A 136 -10.46 -4.26 -7.67
C TYR A 136 -11.09 -3.35 -8.75
N ASN A 137 -12.07 -2.52 -8.34
CA ASN A 137 -12.80 -1.65 -9.26
C ASN A 137 -12.01 -0.42 -9.72
N ILE A 138 -10.88 -0.12 -9.13
CA ILE A 138 -10.04 1.04 -9.48
C ILE A 138 -8.62 0.66 -9.91
N ALA A 139 -8.45 -0.60 -10.32
CA ALA A 139 -7.25 -1.11 -10.96
C ALA A 139 -7.59 -1.70 -12.34
N PRO A 140 -8.06 -0.87 -13.30
CA PRO A 140 -8.60 -1.35 -14.57
C PRO A 140 -7.54 -1.97 -15.49
N HIS A 141 -6.27 -1.71 -15.22
CA HIS A 141 -5.17 -2.21 -16.03
C HIS A 141 -4.65 -3.59 -15.60
N VAL A 142 -5.15 -4.13 -14.49
CA VAL A 142 -4.77 -5.49 -14.03
C VAL A 142 -5.39 -6.52 -14.95
N VAL A 143 -4.55 -7.32 -15.62
CA VAL A 143 -4.94 -8.43 -16.48
C VAL A 143 -4.84 -9.75 -15.73
N ILE A 144 -3.78 -9.92 -14.95
CA ILE A 144 -3.55 -11.11 -14.12
C ILE A 144 -3.18 -10.63 -12.72
N GLY A 145 -3.99 -11.00 -11.76
CA GLY A 145 -3.81 -10.67 -10.35
C GLY A 145 -5.11 -10.83 -9.59
N TYR A 146 -4.99 -10.93 -8.29
CA TYR A 146 -6.13 -11.07 -7.40
C TYR A 146 -5.95 -10.14 -6.19
N PRO A 147 -7.02 -9.47 -5.72
CA PRO A 147 -6.96 -8.76 -4.46
C PRO A 147 -6.61 -9.77 -3.36
N TYR A 148 -5.77 -9.36 -2.44
CA TYR A 148 -5.42 -10.16 -1.29
C TYR A 148 -6.61 -10.16 -0.31
N ASP A 149 -7.47 -11.18 -0.46
CA ASP A 149 -8.80 -11.22 0.16
C ASP A 149 -8.84 -12.03 1.46
N HIS A 150 -7.75 -12.30 2.08
CA HIS A 150 -7.85 -13.10 3.28
C HIS A 150 -8.22 -12.32 4.54
N GLY A 151 -8.82 -11.12 4.40
CA GLY A 151 -9.31 -10.36 5.56
C GLY A 151 -8.27 -10.26 6.67
N GLN A 152 -7.01 -10.39 6.31
CA GLN A 152 -5.94 -10.58 7.26
C GLN A 152 -5.61 -9.23 7.90
N PRO A 153 -5.84 -9.07 9.18
CA PRO A 153 -5.44 -7.87 9.90
C PRO A 153 -3.95 -7.56 9.73
N TYR A 154 -3.15 -8.55 9.39
CA TYR A 154 -1.72 -8.40 9.17
C TYR A 154 -1.33 -7.52 7.99
N VAL A 155 -2.08 -7.58 6.89
CA VAL A 155 -1.82 -6.69 5.75
C VAL A 155 -2.16 -5.26 6.11
N SER A 156 -3.31 -5.03 6.73
CA SER A 156 -3.73 -3.70 7.22
C SER A 156 -2.75 -3.18 8.27
N GLN A 157 -2.31 -4.00 9.20
CA GLN A 157 -1.33 -3.64 10.22
C GLN A 157 0.00 -3.22 9.59
N MET A 158 0.51 -4.01 8.66
CA MET A 158 1.74 -3.65 7.95
C MET A 158 1.62 -2.35 7.19
N LEU A 159 0.47 -2.11 6.58
CA LEU A 159 0.20 -0.87 5.86
C LEU A 159 0.06 0.33 6.81
N SER A 160 -0.55 0.14 7.98
CA SER A 160 -0.73 1.21 8.95
C SER A 160 0.55 1.59 9.69
N GLU A 161 1.35 0.63 10.04
CA GLU A 161 2.68 0.83 10.65
C GLU A 161 3.74 1.17 9.59
N GLY A 162 3.43 0.87 8.33
CA GLY A 162 4.34 0.96 7.21
C GLY A 162 4.57 2.38 6.71
N ASN A 163 5.01 2.47 5.48
CA ASN A 163 5.46 3.71 4.86
C ASN A 163 4.48 4.24 3.82
N ARG A 164 3.23 3.84 3.89
CA ARG A 164 2.20 4.21 2.91
C ARG A 164 1.19 5.20 3.45
N PRO A 165 0.65 6.07 2.56
CA PRO A 165 -0.37 7.02 2.93
C PRO A 165 -1.77 6.42 3.04
N SER A 166 -2.01 5.26 2.45
CA SER A 166 -3.34 4.66 2.44
C SER A 166 -3.33 3.24 2.96
N GLN A 167 -4.50 2.85 3.51
CA GLN A 167 -4.82 1.52 3.95
C GLN A 167 -5.25 0.59 2.92
N ARG A 168 -4.82 0.73 1.75
CA ARG A 168 -5.30 -0.09 0.67
C ARG A 168 -4.71 -1.48 0.73
N SER A 169 -5.57 -2.47 0.52
CA SER A 169 -5.16 -3.86 0.46
C SER A 169 -4.12 -4.05 -0.62
N MET A 170 -3.25 -5.01 -0.44
CA MET A 170 -2.28 -5.39 -1.46
C MET A 170 -2.90 -6.34 -2.47
N HIS A 171 -2.47 -6.20 -3.70
CA HIS A 171 -2.83 -7.11 -4.77
C HIS A 171 -1.69 -8.07 -5.04
N TYR A 172 -2.00 -9.35 -5.30
CA TYR A 172 -1.02 -10.37 -5.67
C TYR A 172 -1.63 -11.38 -6.64
N THR A 173 -0.76 -12.13 -7.29
CA THR A 173 -1.17 -13.27 -8.13
C THR A 173 -0.81 -14.59 -7.47
N GLN A 174 -1.66 -15.59 -7.65
CA GLN A 174 -1.38 -16.97 -7.29
C GLN A 174 -0.73 -17.75 -8.44
N ASN A 175 -0.76 -17.20 -9.64
CA ASN A 175 -0.21 -17.86 -10.83
C ASN A 175 1.28 -17.53 -10.95
N GLU A 176 2.10 -18.50 -10.61
CA GLU A 176 3.55 -18.39 -10.60
C GLU A 176 4.18 -18.26 -11.97
N ASP A 177 3.54 -18.85 -12.98
CA ASP A 177 4.09 -18.87 -14.34
C ASP A 177 3.82 -17.56 -15.10
N GLN A 178 2.88 -16.74 -14.61
CA GLN A 178 2.44 -15.52 -15.29
C GLN A 178 2.71 -14.23 -14.54
N GLY A 179 2.91 -14.29 -13.23
CA GLY A 179 3.14 -13.11 -12.41
C GLY A 179 1.94 -12.15 -12.31
N LEU A 180 2.10 -11.06 -11.60
CA LEU A 180 1.16 -9.94 -11.64
C LEU A 180 1.36 -9.17 -12.95
N THR A 181 0.30 -9.05 -13.73
CA THR A 181 0.38 -8.44 -15.06
C THR A 181 -0.60 -7.27 -15.18
N LEU A 182 -0.08 -6.12 -15.60
CA LEU A 182 -0.85 -4.93 -15.93
C LEU A 182 -0.65 -4.62 -17.42
N HIS A 183 -1.69 -4.11 -18.08
CA HIS A 183 -1.67 -3.71 -19.47
C HIS A 183 -2.19 -2.29 -19.64
N TYR A 184 -1.41 -1.46 -20.32
CA TYR A 184 -1.71 -0.07 -20.64
C TYR A 184 -1.76 0.11 -22.14
N SER A 185 -2.76 0.83 -22.63
CA SER A 185 -2.97 1.13 -24.05
C SER A 185 -3.11 2.64 -24.29
N GLY A 186 -2.97 3.05 -25.54
CA GLY A 186 -3.12 4.43 -25.93
C GLY A 186 -1.98 5.34 -25.47
N LEU A 187 -0.80 4.78 -25.23
CA LEU A 187 0.38 5.53 -24.81
C LEU A 187 0.92 6.43 -25.92
N ASP A 188 1.47 7.56 -25.53
CA ASP A 188 2.16 8.46 -26.46
C ASP A 188 3.48 7.84 -26.92
N LYS A 189 3.54 7.43 -28.18
CA LYS A 189 4.69 6.76 -28.82
C LYS A 189 5.94 7.64 -28.93
N LYS A 190 5.80 8.94 -28.72
CA LYS A 190 6.88 9.93 -28.90
C LYS A 190 7.57 10.33 -27.60
N THR A 191 7.09 9.80 -26.49
CA THR A 191 7.63 10.10 -25.16
C THR A 191 8.17 8.87 -24.47
N SER A 192 8.88 9.07 -23.38
CA SER A 192 9.32 8.01 -22.50
C SER A 192 8.47 7.97 -21.23
N TYR A 193 8.48 6.83 -20.57
CA TYR A 193 7.72 6.59 -19.34
C TYR A 193 8.61 6.11 -18.21
N LYS A 194 8.12 6.25 -16.98
CA LYS A 194 8.63 5.57 -15.79
C LYS A 194 7.50 4.75 -15.19
N ILE A 195 7.85 3.61 -14.64
CA ILE A 195 6.94 2.82 -13.82
C ILE A 195 7.39 2.91 -12.36
N ARG A 196 6.45 3.13 -11.46
CA ARG A 196 6.67 3.22 -10.02
C ARG A 196 5.76 2.25 -9.30
N PHE A 197 6.28 1.60 -8.27
CA PHE A 197 5.55 0.63 -7.46
C PHE A 197 5.69 0.90 -5.97
N THR A 198 4.70 0.47 -5.21
CA THR A 198 4.82 0.12 -3.80
C THR A 198 4.79 -1.40 -3.67
N LEU A 199 5.93 -1.98 -3.29
CA LEU A 199 6.13 -3.42 -3.13
C LEU A 199 6.39 -3.73 -1.66
N VAL A 200 5.93 -4.89 -1.21
CA VAL A 200 6.17 -5.33 0.16
C VAL A 200 6.15 -6.86 0.27
N ARG A 201 6.96 -7.35 1.19
CA ARG A 201 6.92 -8.75 1.63
C ARG A 201 6.18 -8.83 2.96
N PRO A 202 5.04 -9.57 3.06
CA PRO A 202 4.34 -9.72 4.33
C PRO A 202 5.23 -10.34 5.41
N TRP A 203 5.26 -9.75 6.59
CA TRP A 203 6.12 -10.17 7.70
C TRP A 203 5.87 -11.61 8.18
N TYR A 204 4.62 -12.06 8.13
CA TYR A 204 4.28 -13.42 8.53
C TYR A 204 4.87 -14.48 7.59
N GLN A 205 5.28 -14.12 6.39
CA GLN A 205 6.05 -15.00 5.52
C GLN A 205 7.41 -15.40 6.14
N GLU A 206 7.98 -14.56 7.00
CA GLU A 206 9.16 -14.96 7.76
C GLU A 206 8.84 -15.94 8.88
N ARG A 207 7.72 -15.77 9.55
CA ARG A 207 7.31 -16.64 10.67
C ARG A 207 6.89 -18.03 10.20
N TYR A 208 6.30 -18.12 9.02
CA TYR A 208 5.97 -19.37 8.34
C TYR A 208 6.98 -19.72 7.25
N ALA A 209 8.13 -19.15 7.30
CA ALA A 209 9.17 -18.99 6.28
C ALA A 209 9.70 -20.29 5.64
N MET A 210 9.28 -21.42 6.09
CA MET A 210 9.75 -22.68 5.49
C MET A 210 9.06 -23.04 4.17
N ARG A 211 8.00 -22.33 3.78
CA ARG A 211 7.22 -22.73 2.60
C ARG A 211 7.01 -21.66 1.53
N MET A 212 7.14 -20.37 1.83
CA MET A 212 6.67 -19.32 0.92
C MET A 212 7.48 -18.02 0.99
N ASN A 213 8.79 -18.14 1.02
CA ASN A 213 9.68 -16.98 1.19
C ASN A 213 9.97 -16.28 -0.13
N GLN A 214 8.96 -15.69 -0.76
CA GLN A 214 9.28 -14.77 -1.84
C GLN A 214 10.01 -13.57 -1.25
N LYS A 215 11.28 -13.46 -1.56
CA LYS A 215 12.16 -12.37 -1.13
C LYS A 215 12.43 -11.39 -2.24
N THR A 216 12.34 -11.85 -3.48
CA THR A 216 12.72 -11.07 -4.66
C THR A 216 11.71 -11.21 -5.77
N GLU A 217 11.64 -10.19 -6.61
CA GLU A 217 10.85 -10.15 -7.82
C GLU A 217 11.68 -9.67 -9.01
N SER A 218 11.32 -10.11 -10.19
CA SER A 218 11.82 -9.57 -11.45
C SER A 218 10.71 -8.77 -12.14
N ILE A 219 11.07 -7.63 -12.70
CA ILE A 219 10.13 -6.68 -13.30
C ILE A 219 10.43 -6.55 -14.78
N TYR A 220 9.39 -6.73 -15.59
CA TYR A 220 9.47 -6.66 -17.05
C TYR A 220 8.55 -5.59 -17.62
N ALA A 221 8.99 -4.94 -18.68
CA ALA A 221 8.20 -4.13 -19.59
C ALA A 221 8.12 -4.86 -20.94
N ASN A 222 6.97 -5.38 -21.30
CA ASN A 222 6.80 -6.36 -22.36
C ASN A 222 7.77 -7.56 -22.12
N ASN A 223 8.69 -7.80 -23.04
CA ASN A 223 9.73 -8.84 -22.89
C ASN A 223 11.09 -8.29 -22.41
N ILE A 224 11.15 -7.03 -22.00
CA ILE A 224 12.38 -6.37 -21.57
C ILE A 224 12.49 -6.43 -20.06
N LEU A 225 13.55 -7.02 -19.54
CA LEU A 225 13.84 -7.04 -18.12
C LEU A 225 14.26 -5.64 -17.65
N LEU A 226 13.44 -5.02 -16.78
CA LEU A 226 13.75 -3.73 -16.16
C LEU A 226 14.61 -3.90 -14.91
N ALA A 227 14.30 -4.89 -14.10
CA ALA A 227 15.04 -5.20 -12.87
C ALA A 227 14.92 -6.68 -12.56
N LYS A 228 16.06 -7.26 -12.10
CA LYS A 228 16.14 -8.66 -11.71
C LYS A 228 16.38 -8.76 -10.21
N ASP A 229 15.70 -9.73 -9.59
CA ASP A 229 15.91 -10.10 -8.19
C ASP A 229 15.78 -8.89 -7.23
N VAL A 230 14.79 -8.03 -7.48
CA VAL A 230 14.49 -6.88 -6.61
C VAL A 230 14.09 -7.39 -5.25
N GLU A 231 14.83 -7.03 -4.22
CA GLU A 231 14.51 -7.45 -2.86
C GLU A 231 13.23 -6.76 -2.37
N LEU A 232 12.27 -7.55 -1.90
CA LEU A 232 11.03 -7.06 -1.33
C LEU A 232 11.24 -6.69 0.14
N PRO A 233 10.96 -5.46 0.54
CA PRO A 233 11.13 -5.03 1.93
C PRO A 233 10.06 -5.67 2.82
N LEU A 234 10.42 -5.97 4.07
CA LEU A 234 9.48 -6.42 5.10
C LEU A 234 8.49 -5.34 5.50
N GLN A 235 8.90 -4.10 5.41
CA GLN A 235 8.08 -2.93 5.66
C GLN A 235 8.01 -2.10 4.40
N MET A 236 6.93 -1.35 4.23
CA MET A 236 6.82 -0.42 3.13
C MET A 236 7.96 0.59 3.18
N SER A 237 8.77 0.58 2.13
CA SER A 237 9.89 1.49 1.94
C SER A 237 9.52 2.63 0.99
N ASP A 238 10.51 3.37 0.53
CA ASP A 238 10.36 4.30 -0.58
C ASP A 238 9.93 3.54 -1.86
N PHE A 239 9.44 4.30 -2.84
CA PHE A 239 8.96 3.75 -4.10
C PHE A 239 10.08 3.05 -4.89
N PHE A 240 9.73 1.96 -5.53
CA PHE A 240 10.53 1.35 -6.58
C PHE A 240 10.18 2.00 -7.91
N THR A 241 11.15 2.63 -8.56
CA THR A 241 10.91 3.38 -9.81
C THR A 241 11.92 2.97 -10.87
N TYR A 242 11.41 2.65 -12.07
CA TYR A 242 12.22 2.20 -13.21
C TYR A 242 11.86 2.99 -14.46
N ASP A 243 12.86 3.29 -15.28
CA ASP A 243 12.66 3.86 -16.60
C ASP A 243 12.15 2.78 -17.57
N ILE A 244 11.12 3.11 -18.34
CA ILE A 244 10.62 2.25 -19.41
C ILE A 244 11.43 2.55 -20.67
N PRO A 245 12.10 1.55 -21.27
CA PRO A 245 12.78 1.74 -22.57
C PRO A 245 11.81 2.16 -23.65
N ALA A 246 12.18 3.14 -24.49
CA ALA A 246 11.30 3.69 -25.52
C ALA A 246 10.75 2.63 -26.49
N GLN A 247 11.51 1.58 -26.75
CA GLN A 247 11.05 0.48 -27.59
C GLN A 247 9.89 -0.31 -27.00
N ALA A 248 9.71 -0.29 -25.69
CA ALA A 248 8.61 -1.00 -25.02
C ALA A 248 7.25 -0.29 -25.22
N THR A 249 7.25 0.99 -25.58
CA THR A 249 6.03 1.78 -25.80
C THR A 249 5.88 2.27 -27.23
N ALA A 250 6.72 1.79 -28.16
CA ALA A 250 6.77 2.28 -29.53
C ALA A 250 5.49 2.03 -30.35
N ASP A 251 4.71 1.03 -29.97
CA ASP A 251 3.39 0.71 -30.56
C ASP A 251 2.22 1.37 -29.83
N GLY A 252 2.47 2.04 -28.70
CA GLY A 252 1.45 2.66 -27.87
C GLY A 252 0.84 1.70 -26.83
N GLU A 253 1.41 0.51 -26.70
CA GLU A 253 0.97 -0.52 -25.78
C GLU A 253 2.12 -0.87 -24.80
N LEU A 254 1.77 -1.23 -23.56
CA LEU A 254 2.75 -1.62 -22.56
C LEU A 254 2.17 -2.68 -21.64
N THR A 255 2.84 -3.81 -21.53
CA THR A 255 2.56 -4.82 -20.51
C THR A 255 3.65 -4.80 -19.47
N ILE A 256 3.27 -4.55 -18.22
CA ILE A 256 4.15 -4.66 -17.06
C ILE A 256 3.88 -5.99 -16.38
N ARG A 257 4.94 -6.74 -16.11
CA ARG A 257 4.84 -8.03 -15.44
C ARG A 257 5.83 -8.10 -14.29
N LEU A 258 5.32 -8.46 -13.12
CA LEU A 258 6.11 -8.71 -11.91
C LEU A 258 6.08 -10.21 -11.64
N GLU A 259 7.26 -10.83 -11.65
CA GLU A 259 7.44 -12.27 -11.48
C GLU A 259 8.35 -12.55 -10.30
N ARG A 260 7.97 -13.52 -9.48
CA ARG A 260 8.90 -14.04 -8.50
C ARG A 260 9.88 -15.01 -9.15
N ALA A 261 11.08 -15.09 -8.61
CA ALA A 261 12.02 -16.11 -9.04
C ALA A 261 11.48 -17.50 -8.69
N ALA A 262 11.46 -18.39 -9.69
CA ALA A 262 10.86 -19.72 -9.58
C ALA A 262 11.40 -20.58 -8.43
N ASP A 263 12.63 -20.30 -7.99
CA ASP A 263 13.35 -21.08 -6.99
C ASP A 263 13.53 -20.37 -5.64
N VAL A 264 13.15 -19.11 -5.54
CA VAL A 264 13.35 -18.31 -4.33
C VAL A 264 12.23 -18.54 -3.35
N GLY A 265 12.54 -19.00 -2.17
CA GLY A 265 11.60 -19.23 -1.08
C GLY A 265 10.98 -20.61 -1.01
N ARG A 266 11.40 -21.51 -1.87
CA ARG A 266 10.92 -22.90 -1.85
C ARG A 266 11.34 -23.66 -0.57
N GLY A 267 12.47 -23.32 0.02
CA GLY A 267 13.11 -24.11 1.06
C GLY A 267 13.52 -25.49 0.56
N ASP A 268 14.54 -26.09 1.14
CA ASP A 268 15.11 -27.39 0.72
C ASP A 268 14.18 -28.61 0.91
N ARG A 269 13.01 -28.39 1.56
CA ARG A 269 12.10 -29.46 1.98
C ARG A 269 10.85 -29.62 1.11
N VAL A 270 10.65 -28.76 0.13
CA VAL A 270 9.44 -28.77 -0.72
C VAL A 270 9.83 -28.89 -2.17
N SER A 271 9.29 -29.86 -2.89
CA SER A 271 9.52 -29.96 -4.34
C SER A 271 8.92 -28.75 -5.07
N VAL A 272 9.41 -28.42 -6.27
CA VAL A 272 8.87 -27.36 -7.13
C VAL A 272 7.38 -27.56 -7.35
N GLU A 273 6.96 -28.78 -7.60
CA GLU A 273 5.56 -29.14 -7.82
C GLU A 273 4.69 -28.95 -6.58
N GLN A 274 5.17 -29.38 -5.41
CA GLN A 274 4.46 -29.13 -4.15
C GLN A 274 4.35 -27.65 -3.85
N TRP A 275 5.39 -26.86 -4.17
CA TRP A 275 5.41 -25.43 -3.96
C TRP A 275 4.44 -24.71 -4.92
N ARG A 276 4.39 -25.09 -6.20
CA ARG A 276 3.41 -24.61 -7.18
C ARG A 276 1.97 -24.95 -6.75
N ASN A 277 1.75 -26.17 -6.30
CA ASN A 277 0.43 -26.64 -5.88
C ASN A 277 0.00 -26.11 -4.49
N SER A 278 0.90 -25.58 -3.70
CA SER A 278 0.58 -25.06 -2.36
C SER A 278 -0.07 -23.68 -2.38
N GLY A 279 -0.36 -23.11 -3.54
CA GLY A 279 -0.94 -21.79 -3.65
C GLY A 279 0.00 -20.69 -3.12
N GLY A 280 1.30 -20.89 -3.27
CA GLY A 280 2.32 -19.98 -2.76
C GLY A 280 2.05 -18.52 -3.13
N TRP A 281 2.32 -17.63 -2.20
CA TRP A 281 2.12 -16.18 -2.35
C TRP A 281 2.93 -15.67 -3.53
N GLY A 282 2.23 -15.09 -4.49
CA GLY A 282 2.84 -14.47 -5.65
C GLY A 282 3.35 -13.06 -5.34
N THR A 283 3.55 -12.32 -6.38
CA THR A 283 3.91 -10.89 -6.34
C THR A 283 2.97 -10.07 -5.49
N ILE A 284 3.53 -9.26 -4.61
CA ILE A 284 2.76 -8.35 -3.78
C ILE A 284 3.12 -6.92 -4.16
N ALA A 285 2.18 -6.27 -4.79
CA ALA A 285 2.22 -4.84 -5.08
C ALA A 285 0.91 -4.22 -4.61
N SER A 286 0.93 -2.99 -4.19
CA SER A 286 -0.28 -2.36 -3.71
C SER A 286 -0.72 -1.18 -4.56
N GLU A 287 0.20 -0.47 -5.15
CA GLU A 287 -0.08 0.66 -6.03
C GLU A 287 0.95 0.71 -7.14
N VAL A 288 0.51 1.17 -8.30
CA VAL A 288 1.35 1.35 -9.49
C VAL A 288 1.06 2.70 -10.11
N TRP A 289 2.11 3.40 -10.52
CA TRP A 289 2.04 4.64 -11.31
C TRP A 289 2.82 4.43 -12.59
N LEU A 290 2.17 4.58 -13.72
CA LEU A 290 2.83 4.78 -15.01
C LEU A 290 2.92 6.29 -15.26
N ILE A 291 4.12 6.84 -15.28
CA ILE A 291 4.38 8.27 -15.30
C ILE A 291 4.98 8.65 -16.64
N LYS A 292 4.30 9.52 -17.39
CA LYS A 292 4.81 10.11 -18.63
C LYS A 292 5.94 11.08 -18.31
N LYS A 293 7.08 10.98 -19.02
CA LYS A 293 8.17 11.95 -18.92
C LYS A 293 7.91 13.13 -19.85
N HIS A 294 8.08 14.31 -19.35
CA HIS A 294 7.99 15.56 -20.12
C HIS A 294 9.34 15.99 -20.67
#